data_a0526f8257fd09508242104e9d334595
#
_entry.id   a0526f8257fd09508242104e9d334595
#
_cell.length_a   1.000
_cell.length_b   1.000
_cell.length_c   1.000
_cell.angle_alpha   90.00
_cell.angle_beta   90.00
_cell.angle_gamma   90.00
#
_symmetry.space_group_name_H-M   'P 1'
#
loop_
_entity.id
_entity.type
_entity.pdbx_description
1 polymer ?
#
loop_
_entity_poly.entity_id
_entity_poly.type
_entity_poly.pdbx_seq_one_letter_code
_entity_poly.pdbx_strand_id
1 'polypeptide(L)'
;MKLDTFNLICIIWAATGIASFVLLQFVTAPYGRHVKKGWGPQISNKLGWIIMEAPSLLIILYFYLSSDQSQYASLLSLLWIFHYINRTLIYPFRIRTKGKKMPLAIVGSAIFFNFINAGLNGYFLANFESYTLSSFSQWNFYLGAVLFIVGFFINQISDNILINLRKPGETGYKIPTGFLFKNISCPNLLGELIQWTGFALIAWNYPALTFLIWTAANLLPRAMGHHRWYKNNFVDYPKSRKILIPGLW
;
A
#
# COMPACT_ATOMS: atom_id res chain seq x y z
N MET A 1 -11.44 -19.98 16.67
CA MET A 1 -9.97 -20.03 16.92
C MET A 1 -9.66 -19.29 18.21
N LYS A 2 -8.63 -19.73 19.01
CA LYS A 2 -8.20 -18.98 20.20
C LYS A 2 -7.37 -17.75 19.79
N LEU A 3 -7.43 -16.67 20.58
CA LEU A 3 -6.70 -15.43 20.30
C LEU A 3 -5.17 -15.63 20.21
N ASP A 4 -4.60 -16.45 21.10
CA ASP A 4 -3.16 -16.73 21.09
C ASP A 4 -2.70 -17.42 19.79
N THR A 5 -3.50 -18.37 19.30
CA THR A 5 -3.24 -19.03 18.00
C THR A 5 -3.34 -18.03 16.85
N PHE A 6 -4.30 -17.12 16.91
CA PHE A 6 -4.46 -16.06 15.92
C PHE A 6 -3.27 -15.10 15.93
N ASN A 7 -2.83 -14.66 17.11
CA ASN A 7 -1.67 -13.79 17.26
C ASN A 7 -0.38 -14.46 16.74
N LEU A 8 -0.22 -15.76 16.99
CA LEU A 8 0.90 -16.54 16.45
C LEU A 8 0.90 -16.56 14.91
N ILE A 9 -0.28 -16.71 14.28
CA ILE A 9 -0.42 -16.63 12.82
C ILE A 9 0.02 -15.25 12.32
N CYS A 10 -0.40 -14.17 12.99
CA CYS A 10 0.02 -12.80 12.64
C CYS A 10 1.54 -12.63 12.73
N ILE A 11 2.17 -13.16 13.79
CA ILE A 11 3.64 -13.11 14.00
C ILE A 11 4.37 -13.87 12.88
N ILE A 12 3.93 -15.09 12.55
CA ILE A 12 4.51 -15.89 11.47
C ILE A 12 4.37 -15.16 10.14
N TRP A 13 3.20 -14.55 9.89
CA TRP A 13 2.97 -13.78 8.67
C TRP A 13 3.83 -12.50 8.62
N ALA A 14 4.04 -11.82 9.75
CA ALA A 14 4.97 -10.69 9.85
C ALA A 14 6.43 -11.12 9.57
N ALA A 15 6.87 -12.26 10.14
CA ALA A 15 8.20 -12.82 9.88
C ALA A 15 8.39 -13.16 8.39
N THR A 16 7.34 -13.70 7.73
CA THR A 16 7.33 -13.93 6.28
C THR A 16 7.46 -12.61 5.50
N GLY A 17 6.84 -11.53 5.98
CA GLY A 17 6.99 -10.18 5.43
C GLY A 17 8.43 -9.68 5.50
N ILE A 18 9.09 -9.86 6.64
CA ILE A 18 10.50 -9.50 6.83
C ILE A 18 11.41 -10.32 5.89
N ALA A 19 11.17 -11.62 5.78
CA ALA A 19 11.91 -12.48 4.83
C ALA A 19 11.70 -12.01 3.38
N SER A 20 10.47 -11.64 3.02
CA SER A 20 10.14 -11.08 1.70
C SER A 20 10.86 -9.75 1.45
N PHE A 21 11.01 -8.88 2.45
CA PHE A 21 11.80 -7.65 2.35
C PHE A 21 13.24 -7.95 1.95
N VAL A 22 13.87 -8.94 2.59
CA VAL A 22 15.26 -9.34 2.26
C VAL A 22 15.34 -9.82 0.81
N LEU A 23 14.42 -10.69 0.37
CA LEU A 23 14.40 -11.19 -1.01
C LEU A 23 14.20 -10.06 -2.03
N LEU A 24 13.35 -9.08 -1.74
CA LEU A 24 13.06 -7.95 -2.63
C LEU A 24 14.23 -6.95 -2.76
N GLN A 25 15.28 -7.04 -1.93
CA GLN A 25 16.53 -6.30 -2.16
C GLN A 25 17.26 -6.82 -3.40
N PHE A 26 17.15 -8.11 -3.70
CA PHE A 26 17.84 -8.77 -4.80
C PHE A 26 16.98 -8.90 -6.07
N VAL A 27 15.66 -8.98 -5.91
CA VAL A 27 14.71 -9.18 -7.02
C VAL A 27 13.74 -8.00 -7.12
N THR A 28 13.88 -7.19 -8.16
CA THR A 28 12.92 -6.12 -8.45
C THR A 28 11.65 -6.72 -9.05
N ALA A 29 10.50 -6.47 -8.42
CA ALA A 29 9.20 -6.94 -8.89
C ALA A 29 8.91 -6.46 -10.33
N PRO A 30 8.56 -7.38 -11.27
CA PRO A 30 8.55 -7.10 -12.71
C PRO A 30 7.25 -6.48 -13.20
N TYR A 31 6.87 -5.31 -12.68
CA TYR A 31 5.69 -4.58 -13.15
C TYR A 31 5.95 -3.07 -13.28
N GLY A 32 5.05 -2.37 -13.98
CA GLY A 32 5.21 -0.96 -14.27
C GLY A 32 6.40 -0.68 -15.17
N ARG A 33 7.37 0.13 -14.70
CA ARG A 33 8.62 0.43 -15.42
C ARG A 33 9.66 -0.71 -15.38
N HIS A 34 9.45 -1.69 -14.53
CA HIS A 34 10.35 -2.83 -14.33
C HIS A 34 9.85 -4.11 -14.99
N VAL A 35 8.85 -4.04 -15.89
CA VAL A 35 8.34 -5.20 -16.62
C VAL A 35 9.49 -5.89 -17.36
N LYS A 36 9.61 -7.21 -17.16
CA LYS A 36 10.59 -8.09 -17.82
C LYS A 36 9.85 -9.17 -18.60
N LYS A 37 10.47 -9.66 -19.68
CA LYS A 37 9.99 -10.87 -20.41
C LYS A 37 10.17 -12.12 -19.55
N GLY A 38 9.37 -13.16 -19.79
CA GLY A 38 9.52 -14.46 -19.12
C GLY A 38 8.70 -14.67 -17.84
N TRP A 39 7.82 -13.72 -17.48
CA TRP A 39 6.96 -13.82 -16.27
C TRP A 39 5.53 -14.37 -16.58
N GLY A 40 5.41 -15.16 -17.63
CA GLY A 40 4.16 -15.82 -18.01
C GLY A 40 3.13 -14.92 -18.71
N PRO A 41 1.87 -15.39 -18.78
CA PRO A 41 0.78 -14.63 -19.39
C PRO A 41 0.56 -13.27 -18.75
N GLN A 42 0.03 -12.34 -19.53
CA GLN A 42 -0.17 -10.96 -19.09
C GLN A 42 -1.64 -10.53 -19.26
N ILE A 43 -2.12 -9.72 -18.34
CA ILE A 43 -3.42 -9.07 -18.34
C ILE A 43 -3.27 -7.55 -18.49
N SER A 44 -4.33 -6.85 -18.92
CA SER A 44 -4.29 -5.39 -18.95
C SER A 44 -3.98 -4.82 -17.57
N ASN A 45 -3.14 -3.79 -17.50
CA ASN A 45 -2.73 -3.19 -16.24
C ASN A 45 -3.94 -2.70 -15.42
N LYS A 46 -4.95 -2.10 -16.07
CA LYS A 46 -6.16 -1.63 -15.41
C LYS A 46 -6.94 -2.77 -14.76
N LEU A 47 -7.19 -3.84 -15.50
CA LEU A 47 -7.91 -5.00 -14.99
C LEU A 47 -7.11 -5.73 -13.90
N GLY A 48 -5.79 -5.84 -14.09
CA GLY A 48 -4.89 -6.39 -13.08
C GLY A 48 -4.97 -5.62 -11.76
N TRP A 49 -4.99 -4.28 -11.80
CA TRP A 49 -5.16 -3.44 -10.60
C TRP A 49 -6.49 -3.72 -9.88
N ILE A 50 -7.60 -3.76 -10.61
CA ILE A 50 -8.92 -4.05 -10.03
C ILE A 50 -8.92 -5.42 -9.35
N ILE A 51 -8.46 -6.45 -10.06
CA ILE A 51 -8.50 -7.83 -9.57
C ILE A 51 -7.59 -8.04 -8.35
N MET A 52 -6.38 -7.46 -8.35
CA MET A 52 -5.45 -7.66 -7.25
C MET A 52 -5.83 -6.91 -5.97
N GLU A 53 -6.51 -5.77 -6.07
CA GLU A 53 -6.92 -4.97 -4.91
C GLU A 53 -8.33 -5.34 -4.40
N ALA A 54 -9.17 -5.96 -5.24
CA ALA A 54 -10.54 -6.33 -4.87
C ALA A 54 -10.63 -7.20 -3.60
N PRO A 55 -9.76 -8.18 -3.32
CA PRO A 55 -9.82 -8.95 -2.07
C PRO A 55 -9.74 -8.08 -0.83
N SER A 56 -8.86 -7.06 -0.80
CA SER A 56 -8.75 -6.16 0.35
C SER A 56 -10.03 -5.37 0.61
N LEU A 57 -10.73 -4.95 -0.42
CA LEU A 57 -12.01 -4.26 -0.28
C LEU A 57 -13.12 -5.21 0.15
N LEU A 58 -13.27 -6.32 -0.58
CA LEU A 58 -14.42 -7.22 -0.42
C LEU A 58 -14.39 -8.00 0.89
N ILE A 59 -13.22 -8.43 1.35
CA ILE A 59 -13.08 -9.19 2.59
C ILE A 59 -13.40 -8.32 3.81
N ILE A 60 -12.86 -7.11 3.88
CA ILE A 60 -13.19 -6.20 5.00
C ILE A 60 -14.67 -5.80 4.95
N LEU A 61 -15.20 -5.52 3.77
CA LEU A 61 -16.63 -5.22 3.60
C LEU A 61 -17.51 -6.40 4.06
N TYR A 62 -17.12 -7.63 3.73
CA TYR A 62 -17.81 -8.82 4.21
C TYR A 62 -17.85 -8.89 5.74
N PHE A 63 -16.70 -8.77 6.41
CA PHE A 63 -16.64 -8.80 7.88
C PHE A 63 -17.40 -7.63 8.51
N TYR A 64 -17.32 -6.44 7.93
CA TYR A 64 -18.05 -5.26 8.40
C TYR A 64 -19.57 -5.46 8.35
N LEU A 65 -20.08 -6.08 7.28
CA LEU A 65 -21.52 -6.29 7.10
C LEU A 65 -22.07 -7.54 7.82
N SER A 66 -21.20 -8.51 8.15
CA SER A 66 -21.58 -9.80 8.73
C SER A 66 -21.36 -9.92 10.23
N SER A 67 -20.85 -8.88 10.90
CA SER A 67 -20.59 -8.89 12.34
C SER A 67 -21.03 -7.60 13.02
N ASP A 68 -21.43 -7.71 14.29
CA ASP A 68 -21.72 -6.57 15.14
C ASP A 68 -20.43 -6.00 15.71
N GLN A 69 -19.82 -5.06 14.99
CA GLN A 69 -18.60 -4.40 15.40
C GLN A 69 -18.90 -3.22 16.34
N SER A 70 -18.03 -3.00 17.33
CA SER A 70 -18.04 -1.76 18.11
C SER A 70 -17.89 -0.52 17.20
N GLN A 71 -18.25 0.65 17.69
CA GLN A 71 -18.09 1.89 16.93
C GLN A 71 -16.62 2.13 16.52
N TYR A 72 -15.68 1.74 17.37
CA TYR A 72 -14.27 1.89 17.09
C TYR A 72 -13.78 0.89 16.01
N ALA A 73 -14.18 -0.37 16.09
CA ALA A 73 -13.89 -1.38 15.08
C ALA A 73 -14.53 -1.02 13.73
N SER A 74 -15.74 -0.50 13.76
CA SER A 74 -16.45 0.02 12.57
C SER A 74 -15.67 1.16 11.91
N LEU A 75 -15.13 2.10 12.69
CA LEU A 75 -14.25 3.15 12.15
C LEU A 75 -13.03 2.56 11.45
N LEU A 76 -12.36 1.56 12.04
CA LEU A 76 -11.19 0.91 11.42
C LEU A 76 -11.57 0.22 10.11
N SER A 77 -12.69 -0.49 10.08
CA SER A 77 -13.21 -1.11 8.85
C SER A 77 -13.50 -0.07 7.77
N LEU A 78 -14.11 1.06 8.14
CA LEU A 78 -14.43 2.15 7.22
C LEU A 78 -13.18 2.88 6.69
N LEU A 79 -12.15 3.09 7.52
CA LEU A 79 -10.87 3.66 7.07
C LEU A 79 -10.18 2.75 6.03
N TRP A 80 -10.21 1.44 6.25
CA TRP A 80 -9.69 0.45 5.29
C TRP A 80 -10.50 0.44 3.99
N ILE A 81 -11.83 0.34 4.08
CA ILE A 81 -12.73 0.37 2.94
C ILE A 81 -12.54 1.65 2.13
N PHE A 82 -12.44 2.82 2.78
CA PHE A 82 -12.21 4.11 2.14
C PHE A 82 -10.92 4.10 1.31
N HIS A 83 -9.81 3.60 1.87
CA HIS A 83 -8.56 3.47 1.11
C HIS A 83 -8.73 2.53 -0.10
N TYR A 84 -9.31 1.35 0.10
CA TYR A 84 -9.42 0.35 -0.96
C TYR A 84 -10.50 0.65 -1.99
N ILE A 85 -11.52 1.44 -1.71
CA ILE A 85 -12.41 2.04 -2.72
C ILE A 85 -11.56 2.87 -3.70
N ASN A 86 -10.69 3.72 -3.18
CA ASN A 86 -9.80 4.50 -4.05
C ASN A 86 -8.87 3.61 -4.87
N ARG A 87 -8.23 2.61 -4.26
CA ARG A 87 -7.26 1.73 -4.93
C ARG A 87 -7.89 0.78 -5.94
N THR A 88 -9.09 0.27 -5.66
CA THR A 88 -9.77 -0.75 -6.49
C THR A 88 -10.66 -0.11 -7.55
N LEU A 89 -11.43 0.95 -7.20
CA LEU A 89 -12.49 1.48 -8.06
C LEU A 89 -12.16 2.84 -8.67
N ILE A 90 -11.31 3.67 -8.05
CA ILE A 90 -11.02 5.02 -8.54
C ILE A 90 -9.67 5.07 -9.28
N TYR A 91 -8.61 4.65 -8.63
CA TYR A 91 -7.24 4.74 -9.16
C TYR A 91 -7.05 4.03 -10.52
N PRO A 92 -7.55 2.78 -10.76
CA PRO A 92 -7.38 2.11 -12.03
C PRO A 92 -8.02 2.83 -13.23
N PHE A 93 -9.04 3.64 -12.99
CA PHE A 93 -9.69 4.43 -14.04
C PHE A 93 -8.99 5.77 -14.30
N ARG A 94 -8.21 6.26 -13.33
CA ARG A 94 -7.41 7.49 -13.45
C ARG A 94 -6.06 7.27 -14.12
N ILE A 95 -5.44 6.09 -13.95
CA ILE A 95 -4.11 5.81 -14.51
C ILE A 95 -4.12 5.73 -16.04
N ARG A 96 -3.13 6.37 -16.66
CA ARG A 96 -2.95 6.38 -18.12
C ARG A 96 -1.97 5.27 -18.53
N THR A 97 -2.47 4.05 -18.68
CA THR A 97 -1.65 2.86 -18.95
C THR A 97 -1.26 2.67 -20.40
N LYS A 98 -1.99 3.28 -21.37
CA LYS A 98 -1.74 3.15 -22.82
C LYS A 98 -1.57 1.68 -23.28
N GLY A 99 -2.44 0.80 -22.84
CA GLY A 99 -2.40 -0.63 -23.21
C GLY A 99 -1.27 -1.44 -22.53
N LYS A 100 -0.56 -0.88 -21.55
CA LYS A 100 0.42 -1.65 -20.77
C LYS A 100 -0.25 -2.83 -20.09
N LYS A 101 0.50 -3.93 -20.02
CA LYS A 101 0.09 -5.17 -19.39
C LYS A 101 0.94 -5.45 -18.16
N MET A 102 0.45 -6.29 -17.26
CA MET A 102 1.20 -6.83 -16.14
C MET A 102 1.12 -8.36 -16.11
N PRO A 103 2.17 -9.05 -15.60
CA PRO A 103 2.15 -10.50 -15.49
C PRO A 103 1.06 -10.99 -14.54
N LEU A 104 0.38 -12.10 -14.90
CA LEU A 104 -0.60 -12.74 -14.03
C LEU A 104 0.02 -13.26 -12.72
N ALA A 105 1.29 -13.64 -12.73
CA ALA A 105 2.01 -14.03 -11.52
C ALA A 105 2.04 -12.88 -10.46
N ILE A 106 2.19 -11.63 -10.91
CA ILE A 106 2.13 -10.46 -10.01
C ILE A 106 0.72 -10.25 -9.49
N VAL A 107 -0.29 -10.38 -10.34
CA VAL A 107 -1.70 -10.28 -9.92
C VAL A 107 -2.03 -11.36 -8.89
N GLY A 108 -1.64 -12.62 -9.15
CA GLY A 108 -1.86 -13.75 -8.23
C GLY A 108 -1.16 -13.57 -6.88
N SER A 109 0.09 -13.13 -6.87
CA SER A 109 0.81 -12.84 -5.63
C SER A 109 0.18 -11.71 -4.82
N ALA A 110 -0.32 -10.69 -5.49
CA ALA A 110 -1.02 -9.58 -4.82
C ALA A 110 -2.41 -10.01 -4.29
N ILE A 111 -3.16 -10.85 -5.02
CA ILE A 111 -4.40 -11.45 -4.51
C ILE A 111 -4.13 -12.24 -3.23
N PHE A 112 -3.13 -13.10 -3.24
CA PHE A 112 -2.76 -13.92 -2.06
C PHE A 112 -2.36 -13.02 -0.87
N PHE A 113 -1.53 -12.03 -1.11
CA PHE A 113 -1.14 -11.04 -0.12
C PHE A 113 -2.35 -10.31 0.48
N ASN A 114 -3.22 -9.77 -0.37
CA ASN A 114 -4.39 -9.01 0.02
C ASN A 114 -5.43 -9.87 0.74
N PHE A 115 -5.60 -11.13 0.29
CA PHE A 115 -6.51 -12.07 0.93
C PHE A 115 -6.10 -12.35 2.38
N ILE A 116 -4.83 -12.63 2.65
CA ILE A 116 -4.36 -12.89 4.00
C ILE A 116 -4.44 -11.63 4.86
N ASN A 117 -3.93 -10.50 4.39
CA ASN A 117 -3.90 -9.28 5.21
C ASN A 117 -5.30 -8.74 5.51
N ALA A 118 -6.20 -8.70 4.54
CA ALA A 118 -7.58 -8.31 4.77
C ALA A 118 -8.33 -9.35 5.63
N GLY A 119 -8.04 -10.64 5.41
CA GLY A 119 -8.61 -11.73 6.22
C GLY A 119 -8.22 -11.62 7.69
N LEU A 120 -6.94 -11.40 7.99
CA LEU A 120 -6.47 -11.23 9.37
C LEU A 120 -7.08 -9.98 10.03
N ASN A 121 -7.06 -8.83 9.36
CA ASN A 121 -7.63 -7.60 9.93
C ASN A 121 -9.15 -7.71 10.10
N GLY A 122 -9.88 -8.16 9.08
CA GLY A 122 -11.33 -8.30 9.16
C GLY A 122 -11.78 -9.34 10.20
N TYR A 123 -11.10 -10.48 10.24
CA TYR A 123 -11.41 -11.52 11.23
C TYR A 123 -11.19 -11.04 12.67
N PHE A 124 -10.11 -10.27 12.92
CA PHE A 124 -9.85 -9.67 14.22
C PHE A 124 -10.96 -8.69 14.61
N LEU A 125 -11.32 -7.77 13.72
CA LEU A 125 -12.35 -6.77 13.96
C LEU A 125 -13.74 -7.38 14.16
N ALA A 126 -13.99 -8.56 13.59
CA ALA A 126 -15.27 -9.25 13.74
C ALA A 126 -15.36 -10.17 14.96
N ASN A 127 -14.23 -10.66 15.51
CA ASN A 127 -14.28 -11.75 16.48
C ASN A 127 -13.44 -11.53 17.75
N PHE A 128 -12.43 -10.65 17.71
CA PHE A 128 -11.48 -10.50 18.81
C PHE A 128 -11.31 -9.08 19.31
N GLU A 129 -11.96 -8.11 18.67
CA GLU A 129 -11.83 -6.73 19.09
C GLU A 129 -12.41 -6.52 20.51
N SER A 130 -11.75 -5.67 21.27
CA SER A 130 -12.15 -5.32 22.63
C SER A 130 -12.13 -3.80 22.85
N TYR A 131 -12.36 -3.05 21.76
CA TYR A 131 -12.36 -1.61 21.82
C TYR A 131 -13.58 -1.06 22.56
N THR A 132 -13.36 0.03 23.26
CA THR A 132 -14.40 0.74 23.99
C THR A 132 -14.46 2.20 23.55
N LEU A 133 -15.44 2.96 24.03
CA LEU A 133 -15.52 4.39 23.74
C LEU A 133 -14.28 5.16 24.24
N SER A 134 -13.63 4.69 25.32
CA SER A 134 -12.38 5.28 25.80
C SER A 134 -11.20 5.12 24.83
N SER A 135 -11.28 4.17 23.90
CA SER A 135 -10.25 4.02 22.85
C SER A 135 -10.13 5.26 21.98
N PHE A 136 -11.22 6.02 21.79
CA PHE A 136 -11.19 7.31 21.07
C PHE A 136 -10.42 8.41 21.80
N SER A 137 -10.19 8.28 23.10
CA SER A 137 -9.49 9.26 23.92
C SER A 137 -8.01 8.97 24.12
N GLN A 138 -7.50 7.88 23.54
CA GLN A 138 -6.10 7.48 23.68
C GLN A 138 -5.19 8.27 22.71
N TRP A 139 -3.96 8.54 23.15
CA TRP A 139 -2.97 9.30 22.36
C TRP A 139 -2.67 8.66 20.99
N ASN A 140 -2.63 7.34 20.94
CA ASN A 140 -2.38 6.58 19.71
C ASN A 140 -3.51 6.76 18.68
N PHE A 141 -4.76 6.97 19.12
CA PHE A 141 -5.85 7.34 18.23
C PHE A 141 -5.60 8.69 17.57
N TYR A 142 -5.30 9.74 18.33
CA TYR A 142 -5.10 11.09 17.78
C TYR A 142 -3.89 11.15 16.85
N LEU A 143 -2.74 10.61 17.29
CA LEU A 143 -1.54 10.57 16.45
C LEU A 143 -1.79 9.73 15.20
N GLY A 144 -2.42 8.57 15.35
CA GLY A 144 -2.74 7.68 14.24
C GLY A 144 -3.69 8.33 13.23
N ALA A 145 -4.73 9.03 13.69
CA ALA A 145 -5.67 9.75 12.83
C ALA A 145 -4.98 10.86 12.02
N VAL A 146 -4.12 11.65 12.66
CA VAL A 146 -3.32 12.67 11.96
C VAL A 146 -2.43 12.03 10.90
N LEU A 147 -1.70 10.97 11.24
CA LEU A 147 -0.81 10.28 10.29
C LEU A 147 -1.61 9.65 9.15
N PHE A 148 -2.76 9.04 9.43
CA PHE A 148 -3.61 8.43 8.39
C PHE A 148 -4.05 9.49 7.38
N ILE A 149 -4.56 10.63 7.84
CA ILE A 149 -5.04 11.72 7.01
C ILE A 149 -3.88 12.35 6.21
N VAL A 150 -2.79 12.71 6.88
CA VAL A 150 -1.61 13.32 6.24
C VAL A 150 -1.02 12.36 5.19
N GLY A 151 -0.85 11.09 5.55
CA GLY A 151 -0.35 10.06 4.63
C GLY A 151 -1.24 9.89 3.40
N PHE A 152 -2.56 9.85 3.58
CA PHE A 152 -3.52 9.80 2.49
C PHE A 152 -3.36 10.99 1.53
N PHE A 153 -3.30 12.21 2.03
CA PHE A 153 -3.15 13.40 1.18
C PHE A 153 -1.80 13.42 0.46
N ILE A 154 -0.70 13.05 1.14
CA ILE A 154 0.61 12.93 0.48
C ILE A 154 0.55 11.91 -0.66
N ASN A 155 -0.06 10.75 -0.44
CA ASN A 155 -0.23 9.72 -1.46
C ASN A 155 -1.06 10.26 -2.64
N GLN A 156 -2.25 10.83 -2.38
CA GLN A 156 -3.17 11.30 -3.43
C GLN A 156 -2.59 12.44 -4.28
N ILE A 157 -1.96 13.44 -3.65
CA ILE A 157 -1.32 14.56 -4.35
C ILE A 157 -0.19 14.03 -5.23
N SER A 158 0.64 13.13 -4.70
CA SER A 158 1.77 12.56 -5.42
C SER A 158 1.33 11.68 -6.59
N ASP A 159 0.33 10.82 -6.39
CA ASP A 159 -0.25 10.00 -7.47
C ASP A 159 -0.91 10.88 -8.54
N ASN A 160 -1.58 11.96 -8.16
CA ASN A 160 -2.15 12.92 -9.12
C ASN A 160 -1.06 13.57 -10.00
N ILE A 161 0.08 13.95 -9.42
CA ILE A 161 1.24 14.45 -10.18
C ILE A 161 1.74 13.38 -11.15
N LEU A 162 1.89 12.13 -10.71
CA LEU A 162 2.36 11.02 -11.54
C LEU A 162 1.40 10.69 -12.69
N ILE A 163 0.10 10.70 -12.44
CA ILE A 163 -0.94 10.45 -13.45
C ILE A 163 -0.94 11.53 -14.53
N ASN A 164 -0.76 12.78 -14.13
CA ASN A 164 -0.78 13.94 -15.03
C ASN A 164 0.59 14.30 -15.62
N LEU A 165 1.64 13.56 -15.27
CA LEU A 165 3.02 13.86 -15.71
C LEU A 165 3.20 13.82 -17.23
N ARG A 166 2.36 13.06 -17.92
CA ARG A 166 2.36 12.93 -19.39
C ARG A 166 1.09 13.52 -19.97
N LYS A 167 1.23 14.31 -21.03
CA LYS A 167 0.10 14.80 -21.83
C LYS A 167 -0.55 13.63 -22.61
N PRO A 168 -1.80 13.76 -23.05
CA PRO A 168 -2.41 12.82 -23.98
C PRO A 168 -1.52 12.63 -25.22
N GLY A 169 -1.30 11.37 -25.63
CA GLY A 169 -0.42 11.07 -26.77
C GLY A 169 1.06 10.85 -26.40
N GLU A 170 1.58 11.42 -25.32
CA GLU A 170 2.99 11.25 -24.95
C GLU A 170 3.32 9.82 -24.47
N THR A 171 4.47 9.32 -24.93
CA THR A 171 5.07 8.04 -24.52
C THR A 171 6.34 8.29 -23.70
N GLY A 172 6.86 7.26 -23.05
CA GLY A 172 8.07 7.37 -22.26
C GLY A 172 7.84 7.76 -20.80
N TYR A 173 8.93 7.93 -20.08
CA TYR A 173 8.94 8.33 -18.68
C TYR A 173 9.51 9.75 -18.56
N LYS A 174 9.04 10.48 -17.56
CA LYS A 174 9.52 11.83 -17.21
C LYS A 174 9.92 11.89 -15.75
N ILE A 175 10.77 12.81 -15.38
CA ILE A 175 11.08 13.12 -13.98
C ILE A 175 9.90 13.90 -13.40
N PRO A 176 9.24 13.39 -12.35
CA PRO A 176 8.19 14.14 -11.68
C PRO A 176 8.78 15.33 -10.92
N THR A 177 8.05 16.43 -10.89
CA THR A 177 8.43 17.67 -10.22
C THR A 177 7.28 18.22 -9.38
N GLY A 178 7.58 19.19 -8.52
CA GLY A 178 6.58 19.79 -7.63
C GLY A 178 6.37 19.00 -6.35
N PHE A 179 5.67 19.59 -5.38
CA PHE A 179 5.39 19.00 -4.08
C PHE A 179 6.64 18.34 -3.47
N LEU A 180 6.52 17.20 -2.82
CA LEU A 180 7.64 16.45 -2.22
C LEU A 180 8.58 15.81 -3.26
N PHE A 181 8.20 15.74 -4.55
CA PHE A 181 9.14 15.31 -5.60
C PHE A 181 10.36 16.22 -5.75
N LYS A 182 10.31 17.43 -5.20
CA LYS A 182 11.50 18.29 -5.11
C LYS A 182 12.63 17.63 -4.31
N ASN A 183 12.29 16.89 -3.27
CA ASN A 183 13.22 16.38 -2.26
C ASN A 183 13.40 14.86 -2.28
N ILE A 184 12.38 14.10 -2.72
CA ILE A 184 12.38 12.63 -2.72
C ILE A 184 11.83 12.04 -4.01
N SER A 185 12.20 10.79 -4.27
CA SER A 185 11.84 10.08 -5.51
C SER A 185 10.42 9.48 -5.49
N CYS A 186 9.93 9.11 -4.32
CA CYS A 186 8.70 8.32 -4.18
C CYS A 186 7.78 8.84 -3.06
N PRO A 187 7.33 10.12 -3.12
CA PRO A 187 6.47 10.67 -2.08
C PRO A 187 5.11 9.95 -1.97
N ASN A 188 4.62 9.37 -3.04
CA ASN A 188 3.40 8.55 -3.00
C ASN A 188 3.57 7.30 -2.12
N LEU A 189 4.72 6.63 -2.20
CA LEU A 189 5.01 5.48 -1.33
C LEU A 189 5.25 5.91 0.13
N LEU A 190 5.86 7.07 0.35
CA LEU A 190 5.98 7.67 1.68
C LEU A 190 4.60 7.93 2.28
N GLY A 191 3.70 8.55 1.51
CA GLY A 191 2.33 8.84 1.96
C GLY A 191 1.60 7.56 2.36
N GLU A 192 1.72 6.50 1.58
CA GLU A 192 1.11 5.20 1.86
C GLU A 192 1.68 4.56 3.14
N LEU A 193 3.01 4.63 3.35
CA LEU A 193 3.64 4.17 4.59
C LEU A 193 3.17 4.97 5.81
N ILE A 194 3.11 6.29 5.72
CA ILE A 194 2.61 7.15 6.81
C ILE A 194 1.14 6.82 7.11
N GLN A 195 0.31 6.65 6.09
CA GLN A 195 -1.09 6.30 6.24
C GLN A 195 -1.27 4.98 6.99
N TRP A 196 -0.56 3.92 6.58
CA TRP A 196 -0.68 2.61 7.22
C TRP A 196 -0.01 2.57 8.60
N THR A 197 1.00 3.41 8.86
CA THR A 197 1.51 3.64 10.22
C THR A 197 0.41 4.25 11.09
N GLY A 198 -0.31 5.25 10.57
CA GLY A 198 -1.45 5.83 11.24
C GLY A 198 -2.54 4.81 11.55
N PHE A 199 -2.91 3.97 10.58
CA PHE A 199 -3.87 2.89 10.79
C PHE A 199 -3.42 1.90 11.87
N ALA A 200 -2.15 1.47 11.86
CA ALA A 200 -1.62 0.55 12.85
C ALA A 200 -1.61 1.15 14.26
N LEU A 201 -1.37 2.46 14.40
CA LEU A 201 -1.48 3.17 15.67
C LEU A 201 -2.91 3.24 16.18
N ILE A 202 -3.89 3.59 15.31
CA ILE A 202 -5.30 3.59 15.70
C ILE A 202 -5.71 2.18 16.11
N ALA A 203 -5.44 1.18 15.30
CA ALA A 203 -5.87 -0.19 15.53
C ALA A 203 -5.18 -0.86 16.73
N TRP A 204 -3.92 -0.53 17.01
CA TRP A 204 -3.12 -1.03 18.15
C TRP A 204 -3.23 -2.54 18.38
N ASN A 205 -3.16 -3.32 17.29
CA ASN A 205 -3.30 -4.77 17.30
C ASN A 205 -2.28 -5.47 16.37
N TYR A 206 -2.11 -6.78 16.54
CA TYR A 206 -1.17 -7.58 15.75
C TYR A 206 -1.47 -7.60 14.24
N PRO A 207 -2.71 -7.80 13.75
CA PRO A 207 -2.97 -7.81 12.31
C PRO A 207 -2.64 -6.47 11.63
N ALA A 208 -2.95 -5.34 12.24
CA ALA A 208 -2.62 -4.03 11.68
C ALA A 208 -1.11 -3.77 11.66
N LEU A 209 -0.39 -4.16 12.73
CA LEU A 209 1.06 -4.11 12.76
C LEU A 209 1.69 -5.02 11.69
N THR A 210 1.18 -6.24 11.55
CA THR A 210 1.62 -7.19 10.53
C THR A 210 1.42 -6.63 9.13
N PHE A 211 0.29 -5.99 8.87
CA PHE A 211 0.03 -5.34 7.59
C PHE A 211 0.98 -4.15 7.33
N LEU A 212 1.30 -3.36 8.35
CA LEU A 212 2.29 -2.28 8.24
C LEU A 212 3.69 -2.85 7.91
N ILE A 213 4.11 -3.94 8.57
CA ILE A 213 5.40 -4.62 8.28
C ILE A 213 5.44 -5.07 6.82
N TRP A 214 4.40 -5.71 6.33
CA TRP A 214 4.29 -6.13 4.94
C TRP A 214 4.27 -4.97 3.95
N THR A 215 3.58 -3.89 4.29
CA THR A 215 3.56 -2.66 3.48
C THR A 215 4.97 -2.08 3.36
N ALA A 216 5.68 -1.95 4.48
CA ALA A 216 7.07 -1.49 4.48
C ALA A 216 7.99 -2.45 3.69
N ALA A 217 7.82 -3.76 3.88
CA ALA A 217 8.59 -4.80 3.19
C ALA A 217 8.46 -4.73 1.66
N ASN A 218 7.31 -4.32 1.15
CA ASN A 218 7.07 -4.14 -0.27
C ASN A 218 7.49 -2.75 -0.79
N LEU A 219 7.12 -1.68 -0.07
CA LEU A 219 7.27 -0.32 -0.58
C LEU A 219 8.71 0.20 -0.48
N LEU A 220 9.48 -0.18 0.55
CA LEU A 220 10.85 0.28 0.71
C LEU A 220 11.78 -0.21 -0.43
N PRO A 221 11.85 -1.53 -0.75
CA PRO A 221 12.66 -1.99 -1.89
C PRO A 221 12.19 -1.39 -3.22
N ARG A 222 10.87 -1.19 -3.35
CA ARG A 222 10.29 -0.56 -4.54
C ARG A 222 10.72 0.89 -4.70
N ALA A 223 10.75 1.67 -3.61
CA ALA A 223 11.24 3.04 -3.63
C ALA A 223 12.72 3.10 -4.03
N MET A 224 13.55 2.21 -3.47
CA MET A 224 14.96 2.06 -3.86
C MET A 224 15.10 1.72 -5.34
N GLY A 225 14.31 0.78 -5.85
CA GLY A 225 14.30 0.40 -7.26
C GLY A 225 13.91 1.56 -8.17
N HIS A 226 12.90 2.35 -7.79
CA HIS A 226 12.49 3.52 -8.55
C HIS A 226 13.56 4.62 -8.54
N HIS A 227 14.17 4.91 -7.40
CA HIS A 227 15.24 5.89 -7.29
C HIS A 227 16.45 5.51 -8.16
N ARG A 228 16.93 4.25 -8.06
CA ARG A 228 18.02 3.72 -8.90
C ARG A 228 17.66 3.81 -10.39
N TRP A 229 16.43 3.45 -10.74
CA TRP A 229 15.97 3.54 -12.12
C TRP A 229 16.01 4.97 -12.66
N TYR A 230 15.54 5.96 -11.89
CA TYR A 230 15.60 7.37 -12.29
C TYR A 230 17.05 7.82 -12.50
N LYS A 231 17.96 7.51 -11.58
CA LYS A 231 19.37 7.86 -11.69
C LYS A 231 20.06 7.26 -12.93
N ASN A 232 19.66 6.05 -13.31
CA ASN A 232 20.25 5.34 -14.45
C ASN A 232 19.67 5.74 -15.80
N ASN A 233 18.46 6.33 -15.83
CA ASN A 233 17.75 6.62 -17.08
C ASN A 233 17.64 8.12 -17.40
N PHE A 234 18.03 9.00 -16.48
CA PHE A 234 17.99 10.44 -16.69
C PHE A 234 19.28 11.11 -16.23
N VAL A 235 19.99 11.73 -17.17
CA VAL A 235 21.23 12.46 -16.89
C VAL A 235 20.93 13.66 -15.97
N ASP A 236 19.79 14.32 -16.16
CA ASP A 236 19.37 15.52 -15.41
C ASP A 236 18.65 15.18 -14.09
N TYR A 237 18.72 13.94 -13.62
CA TYR A 237 18.06 13.57 -12.36
C TYR A 237 18.71 14.29 -11.18
N PRO A 238 17.94 15.03 -10.32
CA PRO A 238 18.53 15.82 -9.24
C PRO A 238 19.32 14.97 -8.24
N LYS A 239 20.63 15.22 -8.13
CA LYS A 239 21.56 14.46 -7.26
C LYS A 239 21.22 14.60 -5.76
N SER A 240 20.61 15.73 -5.36
CA SER A 240 20.19 15.99 -3.97
C SER A 240 18.96 15.21 -3.54
N ARG A 241 18.17 14.69 -4.51
CA ARG A 241 16.92 14.01 -4.24
C ARG A 241 17.16 12.68 -3.53
N LYS A 242 16.49 12.47 -2.40
CA LYS A 242 16.56 11.25 -1.59
C LYS A 242 15.57 10.19 -2.09
N ILE A 243 15.61 9.00 -1.52
CA ILE A 243 14.73 7.88 -1.91
C ILE A 243 13.31 8.15 -1.43
N LEU A 244 13.13 8.25 -0.12
CA LEU A 244 11.83 8.29 0.53
C LEU A 244 11.73 9.32 1.66
N ILE A 245 12.78 9.50 2.48
CA ILE A 245 12.75 10.43 3.62
C ILE A 245 13.53 11.69 3.27
N PRO A 246 12.88 12.89 3.26
CA PRO A 246 13.55 14.14 2.92
C PRO A 246 14.78 14.37 3.79
N GLY A 247 15.90 14.72 3.15
CA GLY A 247 17.15 15.01 3.83
C GLY A 247 17.93 13.80 4.35
N LEU A 248 17.28 12.67 4.61
CA LEU A 248 17.89 11.52 5.28
C LEU A 248 18.17 10.33 4.33
N TRP A 249 17.13 9.79 3.71
CA TRP A 249 17.22 8.53 2.93
C TRP A 249 16.33 8.50 1.69
#